data_c4f0091a99afdf90627f2a161752fbda
#
_entry.id   c4f0091a99afdf90627f2a161752fbda
#
_cell.length_a   1.000
_cell.length_b   1.000
_cell.length_c   1.000
_cell.angle_alpha   90.00
_cell.angle_beta   90.00
_cell.angle_gamma   90.00
#
_symmetry.space_group_name_H-M   'P 1'
#
loop_
_entity.id
_entity.type
_entity.pdbx_description
1 polymer ?
#
loop_
_entity_poly.entity_id
_entity_poly.type
_entity_poly.pdbx_seq_one_letter_code
_entity_poly.pdbx_strand_id
1 'polypeptide(L)'
;MADDATISITATLLPDEISKSISGSMTVTPDDTNDKWYYKLTACTATSTDLIAGSFLDYTAVDDDTAPTAITTSDKVKFLFIKNTSTADGVYVCFDGGTAANDLVDAVFIGPSQSWFGRLPNTTVGNIHAISSDIGDAGDATANLIVAALIDDVA
;
A
#
# COMPACT_ATOMS: atom_id res chain seq x y z
N MET A 1 -7.66 23.50 2.36
CA MET A 1 -7.56 22.92 1.01
C MET A 1 -7.65 21.44 1.22
N ALA A 2 -8.50 20.76 0.47
CA ALA A 2 -8.54 19.30 0.57
C ALA A 2 -7.26 18.76 -0.06
N ASP A 3 -6.52 17.95 0.67
CA ASP A 3 -5.30 17.30 0.20
C ASP A 3 -5.65 16.01 -0.55
N ASP A 4 -6.43 16.20 -1.63
CA ASP A 4 -6.93 15.10 -2.45
C ASP A 4 -5.82 14.42 -3.23
N ALA A 5 -5.87 13.10 -3.31
CA ALA A 5 -5.11 12.33 -4.28
C ALA A 5 -6.01 11.87 -5.43
N THR A 6 -5.51 12.00 -6.64
CA THR A 6 -6.19 11.50 -7.84
C THR A 6 -5.40 10.35 -8.47
N ILE A 7 -6.07 9.23 -8.69
CA ILE A 7 -5.53 8.07 -9.39
C ILE A 7 -6.25 7.92 -10.72
N SER A 8 -5.50 7.87 -11.81
CA SER A 8 -6.02 7.62 -13.16
C SER A 8 -5.49 6.30 -13.69
N ILE A 9 -6.36 5.50 -14.28
CA ILE A 9 -6.02 4.17 -14.78
C ILE A 9 -6.47 4.07 -16.23
N THR A 10 -5.62 3.51 -17.07
CA THR A 10 -5.97 3.03 -18.40
C THR A 10 -5.48 1.61 -18.57
N ALA A 11 -6.38 0.70 -18.89
CA ALA A 11 -6.07 -0.68 -19.20
C ALA A 11 -6.43 -0.98 -20.64
N THR A 12 -5.50 -1.57 -21.39
CA THR A 12 -5.75 -2.11 -22.73
C THR A 12 -5.76 -3.63 -22.62
N LEU A 13 -6.88 -4.22 -22.96
CA LEU A 13 -7.13 -5.65 -22.87
C LEU A 13 -7.22 -6.26 -24.28
N LEU A 14 -6.72 -7.48 -24.44
CA LEU A 14 -6.78 -8.25 -25.70
C LEU A 14 -6.20 -7.47 -26.88
N PRO A 15 -4.90 -7.28 -26.95
CA PRO A 15 -4.28 -6.36 -27.90
C PRO A 15 -4.40 -6.77 -29.36
N ASP A 16 -4.46 -8.05 -29.69
CA ASP A 16 -4.24 -8.46 -31.08
C ASP A 16 -5.50 -8.52 -31.95
N GLU A 17 -6.65 -8.87 -31.39
CA GLU A 17 -7.89 -9.06 -32.18
C GLU A 17 -9.02 -8.11 -31.79
N ILE A 18 -9.14 -7.78 -30.51
CA ILE A 18 -10.15 -6.86 -30.00
C ILE A 18 -9.49 -5.91 -29.00
N SER A 19 -8.90 -4.84 -29.50
CA SER A 19 -8.36 -3.80 -28.61
C SER A 19 -9.50 -3.14 -27.84
N LYS A 20 -9.58 -3.40 -26.53
CA LYS A 20 -10.48 -2.72 -25.61
C LYS A 20 -9.66 -1.88 -24.65
N SER A 21 -9.88 -0.57 -24.68
CA SER A 21 -9.34 0.35 -23.71
C SER A 21 -10.42 0.69 -22.67
N ILE A 22 -10.07 0.49 -21.41
CA ILE A 22 -10.93 0.88 -20.27
C ILE A 22 -10.16 1.93 -19.49
N SER A 23 -10.77 3.08 -19.25
CA SER A 23 -10.20 4.12 -18.43
C SER A 23 -11.12 4.45 -17.26
N GLY A 24 -10.52 4.83 -16.16
CA GLY A 24 -11.22 5.27 -14.96
C GLY A 24 -10.35 6.16 -14.11
N SER A 25 -10.97 6.88 -13.20
CA SER A 25 -10.28 7.68 -12.21
C SER A 25 -10.95 7.53 -10.85
N MET A 26 -10.16 7.72 -9.80
CA MET A 26 -10.63 7.75 -8.43
C MET A 26 -9.98 8.94 -7.72
N THR A 27 -10.79 9.72 -7.01
CA THR A 27 -10.31 10.73 -6.09
C THR A 27 -10.41 10.20 -4.67
N VAL A 28 -9.35 10.36 -3.91
CA VAL A 28 -9.27 10.00 -2.50
C VAL A 28 -9.12 11.29 -1.71
N THR A 29 -10.14 11.61 -0.92
CA THR A 29 -10.23 12.84 -0.12
C THR A 29 -10.17 12.48 1.36
N PRO A 30 -9.34 13.15 2.17
CA PRO A 30 -9.45 13.10 3.62
C PRO A 30 -10.83 13.57 4.08
N ASP A 31 -11.48 12.82 4.98
CA ASP A 31 -12.84 13.11 5.43
C ASP A 31 -12.85 14.04 6.64
N ASP A 32 -11.79 14.00 7.47
CA ASP A 32 -11.66 14.81 8.67
C ASP A 32 -10.20 15.10 9.04
N THR A 33 -9.98 15.70 10.22
CA THR A 33 -8.64 16.10 10.70
C THR A 33 -7.79 14.92 11.18
N ASN A 34 -8.39 13.75 11.38
CA ASN A 34 -7.67 12.54 11.79
C ASN A 34 -7.15 11.77 10.56
N ASP A 35 -7.69 12.05 9.39
CA ASP A 35 -7.21 11.47 8.15
C ASP A 35 -5.87 12.07 7.74
N LYS A 36 -4.84 11.23 7.71
CA LYS A 36 -3.47 11.65 7.45
C LYS A 36 -2.85 10.81 6.34
N TRP A 37 -1.98 11.43 5.56
CA TRP A 37 -1.22 10.75 4.53
C TRP A 37 0.01 10.06 5.11
N TYR A 38 0.29 8.87 4.58
CA TYR A 38 1.50 8.10 4.82
C TYR A 38 2.24 7.88 3.51
N TYR A 39 3.56 7.98 3.55
CA TYR A 39 4.44 7.65 2.44
C TYR A 39 5.78 7.16 2.95
N LYS A 40 6.21 5.99 2.51
CA LYS A 40 7.50 5.43 2.92
C LYS A 40 8.05 4.46 1.88
N LEU A 41 9.38 4.42 1.79
CA LEU A 41 10.10 3.31 1.18
C LEU A 41 10.29 2.23 2.25
N THR A 42 9.66 1.08 2.07
CA THR A 42 9.68 -0.04 3.01
C THR A 42 10.40 -1.23 2.39
N ALA A 43 11.39 -1.78 3.10
CA ALA A 43 12.02 -3.04 2.71
C ALA A 43 11.12 -4.20 3.15
N CYS A 44 10.76 -5.05 2.19
CA CYS A 44 10.03 -6.27 2.42
C CYS A 44 10.99 -7.46 2.24
N THR A 45 11.10 -8.28 3.26
CA THR A 45 12.02 -9.43 3.29
C THR A 45 11.26 -10.75 3.12
N ALA A 46 11.97 -11.87 3.11
CA ALA A 46 11.39 -13.21 3.10
C ALA A 46 10.67 -13.59 4.41
N THR A 47 10.56 -12.67 5.35
CA THR A 47 9.78 -12.83 6.59
C THR A 47 8.62 -11.88 6.58
N SER A 48 7.41 -12.38 6.89
CA SER A 48 6.20 -11.55 7.00
C SER A 48 6.39 -10.45 8.06
N THR A 49 6.15 -9.21 7.64
CA THR A 49 6.27 -8.03 8.51
C THR A 49 5.14 -7.04 8.23
N ASP A 50 4.91 -6.14 9.17
CA ASP A 50 3.98 -5.03 8.98
C ASP A 50 4.41 -4.17 7.78
N LEU A 51 3.49 -3.94 6.85
CA LEU A 51 3.75 -3.13 5.67
C LEU A 51 3.82 -1.63 6.00
N ILE A 52 3.03 -1.19 6.96
CA ILE A 52 2.90 0.20 7.38
C ILE A 52 3.43 0.32 8.80
N ALA A 53 4.47 1.13 8.99
CA ALA A 53 5.06 1.37 10.30
C ALA A 53 5.83 2.71 10.33
N GLY A 54 5.89 3.32 11.51
CA GLY A 54 6.61 4.56 11.73
C GLY A 54 5.69 5.72 12.05
N SER A 55 5.77 6.80 11.28
CA SER A 55 5.01 8.03 11.53
C SER A 55 4.29 8.47 10.27
N PHE A 56 3.21 9.21 10.46
CA PHE A 56 2.54 9.93 9.37
C PHE A 56 3.49 10.95 8.74
N LEU A 57 3.19 11.32 7.50
CA LEU A 57 3.80 12.50 6.93
C LEU A 57 3.31 13.73 7.69
N ASP A 58 4.24 14.58 8.06
CA ASP A 58 3.90 15.88 8.62
C ASP A 58 3.45 16.80 7.48
N TYR A 59 2.14 16.95 7.33
CA TYR A 59 1.52 17.85 6.35
C TYR A 59 0.95 19.10 6.95
N THR A 60 1.05 19.29 8.25
CA THR A 60 0.72 20.58 8.83
C THR A 60 1.85 21.58 8.51
N ALA A 61 1.97 21.90 7.24
CA ALA A 61 2.86 22.95 6.73
C ALA A 61 2.61 24.34 7.33
N VAL A 62 1.79 24.45 8.34
CA VAL A 62 1.43 25.69 9.04
C VAL A 62 1.89 25.65 10.50
N ASP A 63 2.25 24.50 11.02
CA ASP A 63 2.66 24.32 12.42
C ASP A 63 3.80 23.28 12.47
N ASP A 64 4.99 23.70 12.12
CA ASP A 64 6.16 22.86 11.94
C ASP A 64 6.85 22.43 13.25
N ASP A 65 6.23 22.68 14.39
CA ASP A 65 6.79 22.40 15.72
C ASP A 65 6.29 21.09 16.34
N THR A 66 5.42 20.36 15.67
CA THR A 66 4.91 19.08 16.19
C THR A 66 5.66 17.90 15.53
N ALA A 67 6.28 17.09 16.37
CA ALA A 67 6.86 15.83 15.90
C ALA A 67 5.80 14.99 15.17
N PRO A 68 6.14 14.32 14.06
CA PRO A 68 5.18 13.48 13.32
C PRO A 68 4.50 12.49 14.27
N THR A 69 3.18 12.41 14.21
CA THR A 69 2.42 11.43 15.00
C THR A 69 2.82 10.01 14.60
N ALA A 70 3.06 9.16 15.58
CA ALA A 70 3.36 7.76 15.34
C ALA A 70 2.11 7.02 14.86
N ILE A 71 2.28 6.16 13.85
CA ILE A 71 1.23 5.25 13.42
C ILE A 71 1.13 4.11 14.40
N THR A 72 -0.09 3.77 14.80
CA THR A 72 -0.40 2.66 15.67
C THR A 72 -1.00 1.49 14.89
N THR A 73 -0.96 0.30 15.45
CA THR A 73 -1.56 -0.90 14.82
C THR A 73 -3.09 -0.85 14.78
N SER A 74 -3.73 0.05 15.54
CA SER A 74 -5.18 0.26 15.58
C SER A 74 -5.70 1.23 14.52
N ASP A 75 -4.85 2.06 13.94
CA ASP A 75 -5.23 3.01 12.91
C ASP A 75 -5.84 2.32 11.70
N LYS A 76 -6.70 3.04 10.98
CA LYS A 76 -7.52 2.47 9.90
C LYS A 76 -7.09 2.97 8.54
N VAL A 77 -6.69 2.06 7.66
CA VAL A 77 -6.32 2.37 6.28
C VAL A 77 -7.58 2.49 5.44
N LYS A 78 -7.81 3.66 4.86
CA LYS A 78 -8.92 3.97 3.94
C LYS A 78 -8.55 3.78 2.47
N PHE A 79 -7.28 4.02 2.15
CA PHE A 79 -6.71 3.86 0.81
C PHE A 79 -5.27 3.42 0.92
N LEU A 80 -4.85 2.54 0.02
CA LEU A 80 -3.49 2.03 -0.05
C LEU A 80 -3.00 1.99 -1.49
N PHE A 81 -1.79 2.48 -1.71
CA PHE A 81 -1.02 2.34 -2.94
C PHE A 81 0.32 1.69 -2.61
N ILE A 82 0.67 0.66 -3.36
CA ILE A 82 1.93 -0.06 -3.23
C ILE A 82 2.59 -0.15 -4.60
N LYS A 83 3.85 0.25 -4.68
CA LYS A 83 4.68 0.04 -5.87
C LYS A 83 5.88 -0.81 -5.50
N ASN A 84 5.99 -1.98 -6.11
CA ASN A 84 7.19 -2.79 -6.02
C ASN A 84 8.27 -2.20 -6.93
N THR A 85 9.40 -1.79 -6.35
CA THR A 85 10.54 -1.23 -7.09
C THR A 85 11.61 -2.28 -7.41
N SER A 86 11.49 -3.50 -6.88
CA SER A 86 12.35 -4.62 -7.31
C SER A 86 12.10 -4.96 -8.77
N THR A 87 13.13 -5.32 -9.47
CA THR A 87 13.07 -5.81 -10.86
C THR A 87 13.10 -7.32 -10.95
N ALA A 88 13.32 -8.01 -9.84
CA ALA A 88 13.46 -9.46 -9.75
C ALA A 88 12.37 -10.10 -8.87
N ASP A 89 12.12 -9.52 -7.69
CA ASP A 89 11.32 -10.17 -6.66
C ASP A 89 9.89 -9.66 -6.63
N GLY A 90 8.93 -10.54 -6.39
CA GLY A 90 7.54 -10.21 -6.12
C GLY A 90 7.26 -10.00 -4.64
N VAL A 91 6.06 -9.55 -4.32
CA VAL A 91 5.58 -9.35 -2.95
C VAL A 91 4.16 -9.87 -2.81
N TYR A 92 3.89 -10.58 -1.74
CA TYR A 92 2.55 -10.98 -1.32
C TYR A 92 2.12 -10.10 -0.15
N VAL A 93 0.90 -9.58 -0.23
CA VAL A 93 0.31 -8.71 0.79
C VAL A 93 -1.00 -9.30 1.24
N CYS A 94 -1.19 -9.48 2.54
CA CYS A 94 -2.46 -9.88 3.16
C CYS A 94 -3.05 -8.73 3.97
N PHE A 95 -4.37 -8.79 4.20
CA PHE A 95 -5.16 -7.73 4.85
C PHE A 95 -6.01 -8.23 6.02
N ASP A 96 -5.82 -9.47 6.44
CA ASP A 96 -6.63 -10.16 7.44
C ASP A 96 -5.99 -10.26 8.83
N GLY A 97 -4.76 -9.75 8.98
CA GLY A 97 -3.98 -9.86 10.21
C GLY A 97 -3.23 -11.17 10.36
N GLY A 98 -3.30 -12.03 9.34
CA GLY A 98 -2.51 -13.27 9.28
C GLY A 98 -1.06 -13.02 8.86
N THR A 99 -0.24 -14.05 8.98
CA THR A 99 1.13 -14.04 8.46
C THR A 99 1.06 -14.06 6.93
N ALA A 100 1.66 -13.08 6.26
CA ALA A 100 1.78 -13.11 4.81
C ALA A 100 2.65 -14.29 4.37
N ALA A 101 2.20 -15.01 3.34
CA ALA A 101 2.92 -16.13 2.76
C ALA A 101 2.65 -16.20 1.26
N ASN A 102 3.54 -16.87 0.52
CA ASN A 102 3.48 -16.99 -0.92
C ASN A 102 2.42 -17.99 -1.44
N ASP A 103 1.81 -18.75 -0.57
CA ASP A 103 0.77 -19.75 -0.85
C ASP A 103 -0.62 -19.35 -0.36
N LEU A 104 -0.78 -18.14 0.18
CA LEU A 104 -2.08 -17.66 0.65
C LEU A 104 -3.01 -17.33 -0.52
N VAL A 105 -4.21 -17.92 -0.47
CA VAL A 105 -5.23 -17.78 -1.52
C VAL A 105 -5.86 -16.38 -1.52
N ASP A 106 -5.77 -15.66 -0.40
CA ASP A 106 -6.35 -14.33 -0.16
C ASP A 106 -5.29 -13.21 -0.17
N ALA A 107 -4.04 -13.54 -0.46
CA ALA A 107 -2.99 -12.54 -0.63
C ALA A 107 -3.03 -11.89 -2.03
N VAL A 108 -2.74 -10.60 -2.06
CA VAL A 108 -2.49 -9.87 -3.30
C VAL A 108 -1.04 -10.05 -3.70
N PHE A 109 -0.79 -10.54 -4.91
CA PHE A 109 0.55 -10.61 -5.47
C PHE A 109 0.87 -9.35 -6.30
N ILE A 110 2.01 -8.73 -5.99
CA ILE A 110 2.54 -7.57 -6.71
C ILE A 110 3.90 -7.97 -7.30
N GLY A 111 3.91 -8.24 -8.59
CA GLY A 111 5.11 -8.68 -9.30
C GLY A 111 6.20 -7.61 -9.38
N PRO A 112 7.39 -7.97 -9.88
CA PRO A 112 8.48 -7.03 -10.08
C PRO A 112 8.07 -5.82 -10.91
N SER A 113 8.43 -4.62 -10.47
CA SER A 113 8.11 -3.34 -11.13
C SER A 113 6.61 -3.03 -11.26
N GLN A 114 5.73 -3.81 -10.62
CA GLN A 114 4.28 -3.62 -10.66
C GLN A 114 3.78 -2.76 -9.51
N SER A 115 2.54 -2.30 -9.65
CA SER A 115 1.84 -1.52 -8.63
C SER A 115 0.46 -2.09 -8.37
N TRP A 116 0.00 -1.93 -7.13
CA TRP A 116 -1.35 -2.22 -6.71
C TRP A 116 -1.90 -1.03 -5.92
N PHE A 117 -3.19 -0.79 -6.02
CA PHE A 117 -3.87 0.24 -5.23
C PHE A 117 -5.34 -0.10 -5.08
N GLY A 118 -5.93 0.39 -3.99
CA GLY A 118 -7.35 0.20 -3.74
C GLY A 118 -7.84 0.98 -2.52
N ARG A 119 -9.16 1.13 -2.44
CA ARG A 119 -9.81 1.54 -1.20
C ARG A 119 -9.95 0.33 -0.30
N LEU A 120 -9.65 0.55 0.98
CA LEU A 120 -9.83 -0.45 2.01
C LEU A 120 -10.98 -0.02 2.94
N PRO A 121 -11.83 -0.95 3.39
CA PRO A 121 -12.97 -0.63 4.25
C PRO A 121 -12.51 -0.49 5.72
N ASN A 122 -11.72 0.54 6.03
CA ASN A 122 -11.15 0.75 7.36
C ASN A 122 -10.35 -0.45 7.89
N THR A 123 -9.52 -1.02 7.05
CA THR A 123 -8.63 -2.13 7.44
C THR A 123 -7.61 -1.61 8.45
N THR A 124 -7.46 -2.31 9.57
CA THR A 124 -6.50 -1.95 10.61
C THR A 124 -5.06 -2.07 10.09
N VAL A 125 -4.23 -1.10 10.40
CA VAL A 125 -2.79 -1.11 10.02
C VAL A 125 -2.12 -2.43 10.41
N GLY A 126 -2.34 -2.89 11.65
CA GLY A 126 -1.78 -4.15 12.14
C GLY A 126 -2.31 -5.42 11.44
N ASN A 127 -3.26 -5.29 10.51
CA ASN A 127 -3.72 -6.41 9.70
C ASN A 127 -3.05 -6.48 8.33
N ILE A 128 -2.20 -5.50 7.98
CA ILE A 128 -1.59 -5.42 6.66
C ILE A 128 -0.13 -5.88 6.74
N HIS A 129 0.09 -7.13 6.35
CA HIS A 129 1.42 -7.74 6.35
C HIS A 129 1.90 -7.99 4.91
N ALA A 130 3.22 -7.98 4.73
CA ALA A 130 3.83 -8.28 3.46
C ALA A 130 5.03 -9.22 3.61
N ILE A 131 5.27 -10.02 2.59
CA ILE A 131 6.43 -10.89 2.46
C ILE A 131 6.98 -10.79 1.02
N SER A 132 8.29 -10.69 0.88
CA SER A 132 8.94 -10.79 -0.43
C SER A 132 9.15 -12.25 -0.78
N SER A 133 8.79 -12.64 -1.99
CA SER A 133 8.97 -14.01 -2.47
C SER A 133 9.01 -14.05 -3.98
N ASP A 134 9.87 -14.88 -4.52
CA ASP A 134 9.78 -15.30 -5.91
C ASP A 134 8.58 -16.20 -6.12
N ILE A 135 8.01 -16.18 -7.33
CA ILE A 135 6.96 -17.13 -7.69
C ILE A 135 7.57 -18.54 -7.66
N GLY A 136 7.29 -19.27 -6.58
CA GLY A 136 7.71 -20.66 -6.42
C GLY A 136 8.99 -20.90 -5.64
N ASP A 137 9.67 -19.86 -5.15
CA ASP A 137 10.85 -20.02 -4.29
C ASP A 137 10.76 -19.05 -3.08
N ALA A 138 10.71 -19.62 -1.88
CA ALA A 138 10.65 -18.88 -0.64
C ALA A 138 12.06 -18.78 -0.05
N GLY A 139 12.84 -17.81 -0.49
CA GLY A 139 14.18 -17.64 0.07
C GLY A 139 14.79 -16.30 -0.30
N ASP A 140 15.50 -15.70 0.60
CA ASP A 140 16.44 -14.57 0.47
C ASP A 140 16.00 -13.31 -0.33
N ALA A 141 14.76 -13.30 -0.83
CA ALA A 141 14.24 -12.18 -1.61
C ALA A 141 14.05 -10.95 -0.72
N THR A 142 14.49 -9.80 -1.20
CA THR A 142 14.23 -8.50 -0.59
C THR A 142 13.72 -7.54 -1.64
N ALA A 143 12.48 -7.11 -1.50
CA ALA A 143 11.88 -6.11 -2.37
C ALA A 143 11.73 -4.78 -1.65
N ASN A 144 12.05 -3.68 -2.32
CA ASN A 144 11.75 -2.34 -1.82
C ASN A 144 10.43 -1.87 -2.37
N LEU A 145 9.55 -1.45 -1.48
CA LEU A 145 8.21 -0.99 -1.80
C LEU A 145 8.07 0.50 -1.51
N ILE A 146 7.52 1.24 -2.47
CA ILE A 146 6.96 2.55 -2.18
C ILE A 146 5.52 2.31 -1.71
N VAL A 147 5.24 2.69 -0.47
CA VAL A 147 3.93 2.55 0.16
C VAL A 147 3.37 3.93 0.44
N ALA A 148 2.18 4.22 -0.08
CA ALA A 148 1.43 5.44 0.23
C ALA A 148 0.02 5.06 0.68
N ALA A 149 -0.49 5.72 1.71
CA ALA A 149 -1.80 5.41 2.26
C ALA A 149 -2.50 6.66 2.79
N LEU A 150 -3.83 6.66 2.76
CA LEU A 150 -4.66 7.52 3.59
C LEU A 150 -5.12 6.72 4.79
N ILE A 151 -4.80 7.19 5.98
CA ILE A 151 -5.01 6.49 7.24
C ILE A 151 -5.74 7.41 8.21
N ASP A 152 -6.78 6.87 8.84
CA ASP A 152 -7.50 7.48 9.95
C ASP A 152 -6.74 7.16 11.25
N ASP A 153 -6.22 8.20 11.89
CA ASP A 153 -5.54 8.15 13.18
C ASP A 153 -6.59 8.02 14.28
N VAL A 154 -6.83 6.80 14.72
CA VAL A 154 -7.77 6.48 15.81
C VAL A 154 -7.04 6.54 17.15
N ALA A 155 -6.78 7.75 17.61
CA ALA A 155 -6.16 8.00 18.92
C ALA A 155 -7.07 7.61 20.11
#